data_ede97d3e467238ce8cb4da6897124bd5
#
_entry.id   ede97d3e467238ce8cb4da6897124bd5
#
_cell.length_a   1.000
_cell.length_b   1.000
_cell.length_c   1.000
_cell.angle_alpha   90.00
_cell.angle_beta   90.00
_cell.angle_gamma   90.00
#
_symmetry.space_group_name_H-M   'P 1'
#
loop_
_entity.id
_entity.type
_entity.pdbx_description
1 polymer ?
#
loop_
_entity_poly.entity_id
_entity_poly.type
_entity_poly.pdbx_seq_one_letter_code
_entity_poly.pdbx_strand_id
1 'polypeptide(L)'
;MKLDRVIAVRNNKTIYRDGDRCVKVFNEDYSKADVLNEALNQARIEETGLNIPKILEVTMVDGKWAIVSEYIKGKTLAQLMEEDSEKKDEYLELLVDLQLSVHAKKSPLLNKLKDKMSRKIASTELDATTRYDLHTRLEGMPKHNKVCHGDFNPSNIIISEDGTPYI
;
A
#
# COMPACT_ATOMS: atom_id res chain seq x y z
N MET A 1 -15.98 -1.02 18.35
CA MET A 1 -15.18 -1.76 17.37
C MET A 1 -14.67 -3.01 18.07
N LYS A 2 -15.05 -4.19 17.61
CA LYS A 2 -14.51 -5.45 18.15
C LYS A 2 -13.36 -5.85 17.27
N LEU A 3 -12.14 -5.80 17.78
CA LEU A 3 -10.95 -6.27 17.05
C LEU A 3 -10.89 -7.81 17.15
N ASP A 4 -11.77 -8.48 16.40
CA ASP A 4 -12.06 -9.92 16.61
C ASP A 4 -10.87 -10.81 16.25
N ARG A 5 -10.02 -10.42 15.29
CA ARG A 5 -8.92 -11.25 14.82
C ARG A 5 -7.75 -10.43 14.30
N VAL A 6 -6.55 -10.73 14.77
CA VAL A 6 -5.32 -10.25 14.15
C VAL A 6 -5.12 -10.94 12.80
N ILE A 7 -4.97 -10.15 11.74
CA ILE A 7 -4.65 -10.61 10.38
C ILE A 7 -3.15 -10.61 10.16
N ALA A 8 -2.48 -9.49 10.56
CA ALA A 8 -1.06 -9.33 10.37
C ALA A 8 -0.47 -8.34 11.39
N VAL A 9 0.79 -8.56 11.76
CA VAL A 9 1.61 -7.64 12.55
C VAL A 9 2.74 -7.12 11.65
N ARG A 10 2.95 -5.81 11.65
CA ARG A 10 4.01 -5.11 10.93
C ARG A 10 4.80 -4.23 11.90
N ASN A 11 5.95 -3.72 11.49
CA ASN A 11 6.81 -2.94 12.37
C ASN A 11 6.14 -1.71 12.99
N ASN A 12 5.22 -1.06 12.26
CA ASN A 12 4.58 0.20 12.66
C ASN A 12 3.06 0.10 12.82
N LYS A 13 2.45 -1.06 12.60
CA LYS A 13 1.00 -1.26 12.70
C LYS A 13 0.60 -2.71 12.87
N THR A 14 -0.56 -2.92 13.50
CA THR A 14 -1.23 -4.23 13.56
C THR A 14 -2.53 -4.14 12.77
N ILE A 15 -2.83 -5.17 12.00
CA ILE A 15 -4.00 -5.25 11.15
C ILE A 15 -4.96 -6.26 11.74
N TYR A 16 -6.19 -5.82 11.97
CA TYR A 16 -7.27 -6.61 12.53
C TYR A 16 -8.41 -6.78 11.55
N ARG A 17 -9.18 -7.82 11.74
CA ARG A 17 -10.51 -7.95 11.15
C ARG A 17 -11.56 -7.58 12.18
N ASP A 18 -12.59 -6.83 11.78
CA ASP A 18 -13.80 -6.52 12.53
C ASP A 18 -15.02 -6.73 11.61
N GLY A 19 -15.52 -7.96 11.56
CA GLY A 19 -16.59 -8.33 10.63
C GLY A 19 -16.17 -8.22 9.17
N ASP A 20 -16.79 -7.30 8.44
CA ASP A 20 -16.47 -6.97 7.04
C ASP A 20 -15.54 -5.75 6.91
N ARG A 21 -14.83 -5.41 7.96
CA ARG A 21 -13.88 -4.30 8.03
C ARG A 21 -12.47 -4.80 8.31
N CYS A 22 -11.51 -4.13 7.70
CA CYS A 22 -10.09 -4.26 7.97
C CYS A 22 -9.64 -3.02 8.76
N VAL A 23 -9.05 -3.21 9.93
CA VAL A 23 -8.64 -2.12 10.83
C VAL A 23 -7.13 -2.13 10.97
N LYS A 24 -6.45 -1.14 10.41
CA LYS A 24 -5.01 -0.90 10.56
C LYS A 24 -4.79 0.01 11.76
N VAL A 25 -4.34 -0.52 12.88
CA VAL A 25 -4.00 0.26 14.09
C VAL A 25 -2.52 0.54 14.09
N PHE A 26 -2.15 1.81 14.06
CA PHE A 26 -0.75 2.26 14.03
C PHE A 26 -0.15 2.31 15.44
N ASN A 27 1.17 2.14 15.55
CA ASN A 27 1.87 2.30 16.81
C ASN A 27 1.83 3.76 17.29
N GLU A 28 2.10 3.99 18.57
CA GLU A 28 2.00 5.32 19.20
C GLU A 28 3.00 6.34 18.62
N ASP A 29 4.15 5.87 18.15
CA ASP A 29 5.20 6.68 17.52
C ASP A 29 4.88 7.09 16.07
N TYR A 30 3.81 6.51 15.48
CA TYR A 30 3.41 6.84 14.11
C TYR A 30 2.59 8.13 14.10
N SER A 31 3.06 9.15 13.36
CA SER A 31 2.47 10.47 13.43
C SER A 31 1.06 10.52 12.84
N LYS A 32 0.19 11.37 13.43
CA LYS A 32 -1.14 11.67 12.85
C LYS A 32 -1.05 12.08 11.37
N ALA A 33 -0.06 12.89 11.03
CA ALA A 33 0.12 13.38 9.67
C ALA A 33 0.41 12.24 8.69
N ASP A 34 1.21 11.24 9.09
CA ASP A 34 1.53 10.09 8.25
C ASP A 34 0.31 9.18 8.06
N VAL A 35 -0.50 8.97 9.10
CA VAL A 35 -1.75 8.20 9.03
C VAL A 35 -2.73 8.87 8.06
N LEU A 36 -2.96 10.16 8.21
CA LEU A 36 -3.85 10.93 7.32
C LEU A 36 -3.34 10.94 5.89
N ASN A 37 -2.02 11.01 5.68
CA ASN A 37 -1.41 10.97 4.36
C ASN A 37 -1.51 9.56 3.74
N GLU A 38 -1.37 8.47 4.51
CA GLU A 38 -1.62 7.10 4.03
C GLU A 38 -3.08 6.97 3.58
N ALA A 39 -4.04 7.41 4.40
CA ALA A 39 -5.46 7.38 4.08
C ALA A 39 -5.78 8.22 2.82
N LEU A 40 -5.26 9.44 2.73
CA LEU A 40 -5.48 10.32 1.60
C LEU A 40 -4.94 9.73 0.30
N ASN A 41 -3.76 9.12 0.33
CA ASN A 41 -3.20 8.47 -0.87
C ASN A 41 -4.05 7.28 -1.31
N GLN A 42 -4.55 6.47 -0.37
CA GLN A 42 -5.46 5.36 -0.70
C GLN A 42 -6.76 5.90 -1.31
N ALA A 43 -7.39 6.92 -0.75
CA ALA A 43 -8.60 7.55 -1.30
C ALA A 43 -8.37 8.10 -2.72
N ARG A 44 -7.20 8.69 -2.99
CA ARG A 44 -6.84 9.14 -4.36
C ARG A 44 -6.70 7.99 -5.35
N ILE A 45 -6.28 6.83 -4.91
CA ILE A 45 -6.22 5.63 -5.76
C ILE A 45 -7.62 5.06 -6.00
N GLU A 46 -8.53 5.10 -5.03
CA GLU A 46 -9.94 4.73 -5.22
C GLU A 46 -10.55 5.49 -6.41
N GLU A 47 -10.28 6.80 -6.52
CA GLU A 47 -10.77 7.66 -7.63
C GLU A 47 -10.26 7.22 -9.01
N THR A 48 -9.19 6.43 -9.09
CA THR A 48 -8.64 5.94 -10.36
C THR A 48 -9.42 4.76 -10.94
N GLY A 49 -10.34 4.17 -10.18
CA GLY A 49 -11.11 2.99 -10.56
C GLY A 49 -10.31 1.69 -10.49
N LEU A 50 -9.17 1.67 -9.79
CA LEU A 50 -8.51 0.42 -9.40
C LEU A 50 -9.32 -0.28 -8.31
N ASN A 51 -9.38 -1.60 -8.37
CA ASN A 51 -9.98 -2.39 -7.30
C ASN A 51 -9.00 -2.41 -6.12
N ILE A 52 -9.28 -1.59 -5.13
CA ILE A 52 -8.58 -1.56 -3.85
C ILE A 52 -9.62 -1.54 -2.72
N PRO A 53 -9.29 -2.02 -1.51
CA PRO A 53 -10.20 -1.89 -0.37
C PRO A 53 -10.50 -0.41 -0.10
N LYS A 54 -11.78 -0.02 -0.12
CA LYS A 54 -12.18 1.38 0.10
C LYS A 54 -11.96 1.79 1.54
N ILE A 55 -11.52 3.03 1.75
CA ILE A 55 -11.47 3.62 3.08
C ILE A 55 -12.89 3.92 3.56
N LEU A 56 -13.20 3.49 4.78
CA LEU A 56 -14.46 3.73 5.44
C LEU A 56 -14.35 4.80 6.51
N GLU A 57 -13.23 4.83 7.25
CA GLU A 57 -13.06 5.73 8.40
C GLU A 57 -11.57 5.90 8.73
N VAL A 58 -11.21 7.07 9.23
CA VAL A 58 -9.97 7.30 9.96
C VAL A 58 -10.34 7.69 11.39
N THR A 59 -9.91 6.90 12.36
CA THR A 59 -10.40 6.99 13.74
C THR A 59 -9.29 6.71 14.76
N MET A 60 -9.65 6.60 16.02
CA MET A 60 -8.75 6.18 17.10
C MET A 60 -9.28 4.91 17.76
N VAL A 61 -8.38 3.99 18.05
CA VAL A 61 -8.62 2.75 18.77
C VAL A 61 -7.63 2.66 19.93
N ASP A 62 -8.12 2.64 21.16
CA ASP A 62 -7.29 2.58 22.38
C ASP A 62 -6.17 3.64 22.40
N GLY A 63 -6.50 4.88 22.01
CA GLY A 63 -5.57 6.00 21.98
C GLY A 63 -4.61 6.02 20.78
N LYS A 64 -4.69 5.04 19.87
CA LYS A 64 -3.86 4.92 18.66
C LYS A 64 -4.64 5.27 17.41
N TRP A 65 -3.98 5.88 16.44
CA TRP A 65 -4.59 6.15 15.15
C TRP A 65 -4.87 4.86 14.38
N ALA A 66 -6.00 4.82 13.70
CA ALA A 66 -6.41 3.69 12.88
C ALA A 66 -7.04 4.14 11.56
N ILE A 67 -6.80 3.34 10.51
CA ILE A 67 -7.50 3.41 9.23
C ILE A 67 -8.38 2.18 9.12
N VAL A 68 -9.66 2.41 8.88
CA VAL A 68 -10.65 1.36 8.64
C VAL A 68 -10.96 1.33 7.15
N SER A 69 -10.87 0.15 6.56
CA SER A 69 -11.21 -0.10 5.16
C SER A 69 -12.10 -1.33 5.02
N GLU A 70 -12.60 -1.56 3.82
CA GLU A 70 -13.29 -2.81 3.48
C GLU A 70 -12.37 -4.01 3.75
N TYR A 71 -12.94 -5.10 4.25
CA TYR A 71 -12.27 -6.39 4.33
C TYR A 71 -12.64 -7.22 3.11
N ILE A 72 -11.67 -7.50 2.26
CA ILE A 72 -11.87 -8.35 1.08
C ILE A 72 -11.76 -9.81 1.49
N LYS A 73 -12.86 -10.54 1.34
CA LYS A 73 -12.88 -12.00 1.56
C LYS A 73 -12.27 -12.70 0.36
N GLY A 74 -11.22 -13.46 0.58
CA GLY A 74 -10.51 -14.16 -0.49
C GLY A 74 -9.17 -14.68 -0.03
N LYS A 75 -8.36 -15.11 -1.00
CA LYS A 75 -6.98 -15.58 -0.79
C LYS A 75 -6.01 -14.62 -1.45
N THR A 76 -4.80 -14.52 -0.91
CA THR A 76 -3.75 -13.80 -1.63
C THR A 76 -3.34 -14.57 -2.88
N LEU A 77 -2.88 -13.85 -3.89
CA LEU A 77 -2.35 -14.47 -5.10
C LEU A 77 -1.18 -15.41 -4.78
N ALA A 78 -0.36 -15.07 -3.76
CA ALA A 78 0.71 -15.95 -3.28
C ALA A 78 0.17 -17.29 -2.77
N GLN A 79 -0.91 -17.27 -1.97
CA GLN A 79 -1.55 -18.51 -1.49
C GLN A 79 -2.10 -19.34 -2.63
N LEU A 80 -2.73 -18.72 -3.64
CA LEU A 80 -3.23 -19.44 -4.80
C LEU A 80 -2.10 -20.09 -5.62
N MET A 81 -0.96 -19.39 -5.78
CA MET A 81 0.22 -19.93 -6.46
C MET A 81 0.85 -21.12 -5.72
N GLU A 82 0.75 -21.13 -4.38
CA GLU A 82 1.21 -22.26 -3.56
C GLU A 82 0.25 -23.46 -3.61
N GLU A 83 -1.06 -23.19 -3.60
CA GLU A 83 -2.10 -24.23 -3.61
C GLU A 83 -2.27 -24.90 -4.98
N ASP A 84 -2.07 -24.15 -6.06
CA ASP A 84 -2.25 -24.65 -7.43
C ASP A 84 -1.03 -24.25 -8.29
N SER A 85 0.01 -25.07 -8.17
CA SER A 85 1.26 -24.83 -8.91
C SER A 85 1.12 -25.04 -10.42
N GLU A 86 0.08 -25.75 -10.91
CA GLU A 86 -0.17 -25.95 -12.34
C GLU A 86 -0.62 -24.64 -13.01
N LYS A 87 -1.28 -23.75 -12.27
CA LYS A 87 -1.71 -22.42 -12.74
C LYS A 87 -0.71 -21.30 -12.49
N LYS A 88 0.51 -21.63 -12.14
CA LYS A 88 1.51 -20.63 -11.78
C LYS A 88 1.76 -19.60 -12.89
N ASP A 89 1.79 -20.02 -14.14
CA ASP A 89 1.99 -19.14 -15.29
C ASP A 89 0.80 -18.19 -15.49
N GLU A 90 -0.45 -18.69 -15.32
CA GLU A 90 -1.66 -17.85 -15.36
C GLU A 90 -1.64 -16.78 -14.27
N TYR A 91 -1.20 -17.14 -13.06
CA TYR A 91 -1.08 -16.21 -11.94
C TYR A 91 0.04 -15.18 -12.15
N LEU A 92 1.14 -15.55 -12.83
CA LEU A 92 2.19 -14.62 -13.20
C LEU A 92 1.72 -13.64 -14.27
N GLU A 93 0.97 -14.09 -15.27
CA GLU A 93 0.35 -13.23 -16.27
C GLU A 93 -0.61 -12.24 -15.60
N LEU A 94 -1.50 -12.72 -14.72
CA LEU A 94 -2.39 -11.86 -13.95
C LEU A 94 -1.62 -10.81 -13.13
N LEU A 95 -0.53 -11.20 -12.47
CA LEU A 95 0.32 -10.29 -11.71
C LEU A 95 0.88 -9.16 -12.58
N VAL A 96 1.37 -9.51 -13.78
CA VAL A 96 1.89 -8.52 -14.75
C VAL A 96 0.80 -7.60 -15.25
N ASP A 97 -0.36 -8.14 -15.62
CA ASP A 97 -1.50 -7.36 -16.11
C ASP A 97 -2.02 -6.37 -15.06
N LEU A 98 -2.10 -6.81 -13.80
CA LEU A 98 -2.46 -5.93 -12.69
C LEU A 98 -1.43 -4.81 -12.50
N GLN A 99 -0.12 -5.12 -12.59
CA GLN A 99 0.92 -4.11 -12.51
C GLN A 99 0.83 -3.10 -13.66
N LEU A 100 0.58 -3.57 -14.88
CA LEU A 100 0.38 -2.71 -16.05
C LEU A 100 -0.88 -1.83 -15.88
N SER A 101 -1.95 -2.38 -15.31
CA SER A 101 -3.18 -1.63 -15.02
C SER A 101 -2.94 -0.49 -14.02
N VAL A 102 -2.13 -0.73 -12.97
CA VAL A 102 -1.69 0.30 -12.02
C VAL A 102 -0.89 1.38 -12.73
N HIS A 103 0.10 0.99 -13.54
CA HIS A 103 0.96 1.94 -14.27
C HIS A 103 0.21 2.74 -15.35
N ALA A 104 -0.91 2.24 -15.85
CA ALA A 104 -1.77 2.96 -16.79
C ALA A 104 -2.59 4.09 -16.15
N LYS A 105 -2.74 4.07 -14.82
CA LYS A 105 -3.52 5.09 -14.10
C LYS A 105 -2.75 6.40 -13.97
N LYS A 106 -3.53 7.47 -13.87
CA LYS A 106 -3.03 8.83 -13.59
C LYS A 106 -3.66 9.33 -12.30
N SER A 107 -2.84 9.78 -11.38
CA SER A 107 -3.30 10.40 -10.13
C SER A 107 -2.32 11.54 -9.79
N PRO A 108 -2.54 12.73 -10.36
CA PRO A 108 -1.61 13.86 -10.27
C PRO A 108 -1.46 14.40 -8.85
N LEU A 109 -2.42 14.12 -7.97
CA LEU A 109 -2.41 14.55 -6.57
C LEU A 109 -1.66 13.60 -5.64
N LEU A 110 -1.24 12.43 -6.11
CA LEU A 110 -0.40 11.53 -5.32
C LEU A 110 0.95 12.17 -5.01
N ASN A 111 1.49 11.83 -3.85
CA ASN A 111 2.83 12.25 -3.46
C ASN A 111 3.86 11.72 -4.45
N LYS A 112 4.70 12.61 -4.96
CA LYS A 112 5.78 12.22 -5.86
C LYS A 112 6.85 11.43 -5.10
N LEU A 113 7.27 10.30 -5.66
CA LEU A 113 8.30 9.46 -5.06
C LEU A 113 9.62 10.22 -4.87
N LYS A 114 10.01 11.07 -5.83
CA LYS A 114 11.21 11.91 -5.72
C LYS A 114 11.18 12.82 -4.50
N ASP A 115 10.05 13.48 -4.24
CA ASP A 115 9.90 14.36 -3.08
C ASP A 115 10.00 13.59 -1.76
N LYS A 116 9.42 12.38 -1.72
CA LYS A 116 9.55 11.48 -0.57
C LYS A 116 10.99 11.04 -0.35
N MET A 117 11.69 10.65 -1.43
CA MET A 117 13.10 10.24 -1.35
C MET A 117 14.00 11.40 -0.97
N SER A 118 13.78 12.60 -1.53
CA SER A 118 14.53 13.79 -1.18
C SER A 118 14.43 14.12 0.32
N ARG A 119 13.21 14.08 0.88
CA ARG A 119 13.01 14.26 2.33
C ARG A 119 13.72 13.18 3.15
N LYS A 120 13.67 11.91 2.71
CA LYS A 120 14.39 10.84 3.40
C LYS A 120 15.90 11.03 3.38
N ILE A 121 16.49 11.43 2.26
CA ILE A 121 17.92 11.75 2.16
C ILE A 121 18.27 12.89 3.13
N ALA A 122 17.47 13.95 3.13
CA ALA A 122 17.69 15.11 3.99
C ALA A 122 17.63 14.78 5.50
N SER A 123 16.84 13.79 5.89
CA SER A 123 16.66 13.36 7.29
C SER A 123 17.68 12.32 7.77
N THR A 124 18.63 11.88 6.90
CA THR A 124 19.68 10.94 7.32
C THR A 124 20.80 11.66 8.06
N GLU A 125 21.51 10.88 8.90
CA GLU A 125 22.76 11.34 9.59
C GLU A 125 24.01 11.22 8.70
N LEU A 126 23.85 10.98 7.40
CA LEU A 126 24.96 10.96 6.45
C LEU A 126 25.63 12.34 6.36
N ASP A 127 26.92 12.35 6.03
CA ASP A 127 27.66 13.60 5.81
C ASP A 127 27.08 14.44 4.64
N ALA A 128 27.41 15.71 4.60
CA ALA A 128 26.83 16.65 3.64
C ALA A 128 27.17 16.29 2.19
N THR A 129 28.38 15.78 1.94
CA THR A 129 28.83 15.38 0.60
C THR A 129 28.04 14.20 0.11
N THR A 130 27.89 13.16 0.91
CA THR A 130 27.10 11.97 0.58
C THR A 130 25.64 12.33 0.32
N ARG A 131 25.02 13.19 1.16
CA ARG A 131 23.64 13.67 0.91
C ARG A 131 23.51 14.42 -0.39
N TYR A 132 24.47 15.31 -0.69
CA TYR A 132 24.51 16.06 -1.94
C TYR A 132 24.59 15.11 -3.15
N ASP A 133 25.48 14.12 -3.13
CA ASP A 133 25.63 13.15 -4.20
C ASP A 133 24.35 12.33 -4.42
N LEU A 134 23.69 11.90 -3.33
CA LEU A 134 22.42 11.20 -3.41
C LEU A 134 21.30 12.07 -4.00
N HIS A 135 21.22 13.36 -3.62
CA HIS A 135 20.27 14.29 -4.21
C HIS A 135 20.54 14.51 -5.70
N THR A 136 21.80 14.68 -6.08
CA THR A 136 22.20 14.87 -7.48
C THR A 136 21.83 13.66 -8.35
N ARG A 137 22.08 12.44 -7.84
CA ARG A 137 21.65 11.20 -8.52
C ARG A 137 20.13 11.09 -8.63
N LEU A 138 19.41 11.41 -7.56
CA LEU A 138 17.94 11.40 -7.55
C LEU A 138 17.36 12.38 -8.58
N GLU A 139 17.92 13.60 -8.66
CA GLU A 139 17.50 14.58 -9.66
C GLU A 139 17.78 14.15 -11.10
N GLY A 140 18.90 13.48 -11.34
CA GLY A 140 19.26 12.92 -12.64
C GLY A 140 18.38 11.76 -13.11
N MET A 141 17.58 11.14 -12.24
CA MET A 141 16.67 10.05 -12.62
C MET A 141 15.53 10.54 -13.51
N PRO A 142 15.07 9.72 -14.48
CA PRO A 142 13.93 10.06 -15.33
C PRO A 142 12.69 10.46 -14.53
N LYS A 143 11.96 11.46 -15.02
CA LYS A 143 10.69 11.89 -14.42
C LYS A 143 9.55 11.09 -15.04
N HIS A 144 9.02 10.11 -14.31
CA HIS A 144 7.84 9.36 -14.68
C HIS A 144 6.65 9.76 -13.79
N ASN A 145 5.48 9.87 -14.40
CA ASN A 145 4.22 10.22 -13.72
C ASN A 145 3.24 9.03 -13.69
N LYS A 146 3.77 7.81 -13.60
CA LYS A 146 2.95 6.61 -13.45
C LYS A 146 2.61 6.39 -11.98
N VAL A 147 1.41 5.88 -11.74
CA VAL A 147 1.04 5.37 -10.42
C VAL A 147 1.88 4.12 -10.15
N CYS A 148 2.47 4.05 -8.97
CA CYS A 148 3.24 2.90 -8.51
C CYS A 148 2.75 2.47 -7.14
N HIS A 149 2.58 1.18 -6.92
CA HIS A 149 2.18 0.61 -5.63
C HIS A 149 3.31 0.71 -4.58
N GLY A 150 4.54 0.48 -4.99
CA GLY A 150 5.73 0.58 -4.11
C GLY A 150 6.10 -0.72 -3.39
N ASP A 151 5.19 -1.69 -3.30
CA ASP A 151 5.41 -3.04 -2.75
C ASP A 151 4.50 -4.05 -3.49
N PHE A 152 4.58 -4.04 -4.82
CA PHE A 152 3.75 -4.87 -5.68
C PHE A 152 4.29 -6.29 -5.73
N ASN A 153 3.60 -7.19 -5.05
CA ASN A 153 3.96 -8.61 -5.00
C ASN A 153 2.69 -9.47 -4.76
N PRO A 154 2.73 -10.79 -5.04
CA PRO A 154 1.56 -11.67 -4.92
C PRO A 154 0.91 -11.71 -3.53
N SER A 155 1.66 -11.44 -2.45
CA SER A 155 1.11 -11.44 -1.10
C SER A 155 0.26 -10.20 -0.78
N ASN A 156 0.38 -9.15 -1.60
CA ASN A 156 -0.38 -7.90 -1.47
C ASN A 156 -1.55 -7.81 -2.47
N ILE A 157 -1.84 -8.88 -3.18
CA ILE A 157 -2.99 -8.99 -4.10
C ILE A 157 -3.95 -10.02 -3.53
N ILE A 158 -5.21 -9.64 -3.37
CA ILE A 158 -6.27 -10.54 -2.88
C ILE A 158 -7.18 -10.87 -4.07
N ILE A 159 -7.38 -12.14 -4.32
CA ILE A 159 -8.42 -12.62 -5.22
C ILE A 159 -9.64 -12.93 -4.36
N SER A 160 -10.71 -12.16 -4.54
CA SER A 160 -11.96 -12.33 -3.80
C SER A 160 -12.68 -13.62 -4.16
N GLU A 161 -13.69 -13.99 -3.37
CA GLU A 161 -14.48 -15.22 -3.59
C GLU A 161 -15.17 -15.26 -4.95
N ASP A 162 -15.46 -14.12 -5.57
CA ASP A 162 -16.02 -14.00 -6.91
C ASP A 162 -14.96 -13.91 -8.03
N GLY A 163 -13.69 -14.07 -7.70
CA GLY A 163 -12.57 -14.02 -8.64
C GLY A 163 -12.05 -12.61 -8.97
N THR A 164 -12.59 -11.56 -8.35
CA THR A 164 -12.13 -10.19 -8.60
C THR A 164 -10.80 -9.92 -7.89
N PRO A 165 -9.75 -9.44 -8.60
CA PRO A 165 -8.49 -9.08 -7.97
C PRO A 165 -8.57 -7.70 -7.30
N TYR A 166 -8.02 -7.60 -6.10
CA TYR A 166 -7.81 -6.38 -5.32
C TYR A 166 -6.33 -6.19 -5.00
N ILE A 167 -5.86 -4.94 -5.09
CA ILE A 167 -4.46 -4.56 -4.90
C ILE A 167 -4.27 -3.83 -3.58
#